data_10f6a13a9f389f1aba36dfedec07c52a
#
_entry.id   10f6a13a9f389f1aba36dfedec07c52a
#
_cell.length_a   1.000
_cell.length_b   1.000
_cell.length_c   1.000
_cell.angle_alpha   90.00
_cell.angle_beta   90.00
_cell.angle_gamma   90.00
#
_symmetry.space_group_name_H-M   'P 1'
#
loop_
_entity.id
_entity.type
_entity.pdbx_description
1 polymer ?
#
loop_
_entity_poly.entity_id
_entity_poly.type
_entity_poly.pdbx_seq_one_letter_code
_entity_poly.pdbx_strand_id
1 'polypeptide(L)'
;MQVLTTASYPSPQVATDGAHAAEFFSSADGKSHFLAVANLGDRQANMYRRDSVVYAFNPLAEEGTPMLTPFQKLPTLGATDFLGFSIGGVTYLAVSNEQDDTRGGDVGSTIWTLRDTPEKGRRSEEGVRDEL
;
A
#
# COMPACT_ATOMS: atom_id res chain seq x y z
N MET A 1 13.37 11.94 -27.54
CA MET A 1 14.06 11.56 -26.30
C MET A 1 13.13 11.77 -25.11
N GLN A 2 13.14 10.83 -24.22
CA GLN A 2 12.30 10.91 -23.01
C GLN A 2 13.16 11.26 -21.82
N VAL A 3 12.65 12.14 -20.96
CA VAL A 3 13.34 12.47 -19.70
C VAL A 3 12.34 12.38 -18.58
N LEU A 4 12.85 12.10 -17.39
CA LEU A 4 12.03 12.08 -16.19
C LEU A 4 11.95 13.50 -15.63
N THR A 5 10.74 13.90 -15.32
CA THR A 5 10.52 15.17 -14.63
C THR A 5 9.67 14.89 -13.42
N THR A 6 9.71 15.81 -12.46
CA THR A 6 8.92 15.67 -11.25
C THR A 6 7.45 15.77 -11.60
N ALA A 7 6.64 14.87 -11.04
CA ALA A 7 5.19 15.00 -11.15
C ALA A 7 4.80 16.28 -10.43
N SER A 8 4.06 17.13 -11.13
CA SER A 8 4.01 18.52 -10.70
C SER A 8 2.92 18.82 -9.68
N TYR A 9 1.90 18.00 -9.54
CA TYR A 9 0.77 18.49 -8.79
C TYR A 9 0.07 17.41 -7.99
N PRO A 10 -0.37 17.74 -6.79
CA PRO A 10 -0.12 18.97 -6.06
C PRO A 10 1.25 18.97 -5.42
N SER A 11 1.80 17.81 -5.14
CA SER A 11 3.13 17.68 -4.54
C SER A 11 3.81 16.51 -5.20
N PRO A 12 5.05 16.70 -5.63
CA PRO A 12 5.80 15.61 -6.24
C PRO A 12 6.39 14.66 -5.20
N GLN A 13 6.13 14.89 -3.94
CA GLN A 13 6.73 14.10 -2.88
C GLN A 13 5.67 13.38 -2.08
N VAL A 14 5.99 12.20 -1.63
CA VAL A 14 5.15 11.37 -0.78
C VAL A 14 5.82 11.31 0.59
N ALA A 15 5.05 11.60 1.63
CA ALA A 15 5.59 11.54 2.99
C ALA A 15 5.89 10.09 3.35
N THR A 16 7.10 9.84 3.85
CA THR A 16 7.52 8.50 4.21
C THR A 16 8.15 8.51 5.59
N ASP A 17 8.32 7.32 6.16
CA ASP A 17 8.89 7.14 7.49
C ASP A 17 9.95 6.06 7.39
N GLY A 18 11.15 6.45 6.94
CA GLY A 18 12.20 5.49 6.71
C GLY A 18 11.86 4.55 5.57
N ALA A 19 11.41 5.12 4.45
CA ALA A 19 11.00 4.32 3.31
C ALA A 19 12.14 3.48 2.80
N HIS A 20 11.86 2.22 2.53
CA HIS A 20 12.83 1.26 2.06
C HIS A 20 12.52 0.78 0.65
N ALA A 21 11.25 0.75 0.29
CA ALA A 21 10.83 0.29 -1.04
C ALA A 21 9.47 0.86 -1.38
N ALA A 22 9.17 0.89 -2.65
CA ALA A 22 7.87 1.27 -3.15
C ALA A 22 7.48 0.29 -4.25
N GLU A 23 6.21 -0.09 -4.26
CA GLU A 23 5.69 -1.05 -5.22
C GLU A 23 4.42 -0.53 -5.83
N PHE A 24 4.41 -0.45 -7.16
CA PHE A 24 3.21 -0.11 -7.90
C PHE A 24 2.46 -1.38 -8.25
N PHE A 25 1.15 -1.37 -8.04
CA PHE A 25 0.34 -2.52 -8.43
C PHE A 25 -1.06 -2.04 -8.80
N SER A 26 -1.77 -2.89 -9.55
CA SER A 26 -3.12 -2.57 -9.98
C SER A 26 -4.06 -3.65 -9.51
N SER A 27 -5.34 -3.29 -9.40
CA SER A 27 -6.37 -4.28 -9.11
C SER A 27 -6.44 -5.29 -10.26
N ALA A 28 -7.02 -6.46 -9.97
CA ALA A 28 -7.08 -7.54 -10.94
C ALA A 28 -7.81 -7.13 -12.21
N ASP A 29 -8.80 -6.24 -12.10
CA ASP A 29 -9.55 -5.77 -13.26
C ASP A 29 -8.83 -4.64 -13.99
N GLY A 30 -7.70 -4.18 -13.48
CA GLY A 30 -6.91 -3.15 -14.13
C GLY A 30 -7.47 -1.75 -13.99
N LYS A 31 -8.50 -1.55 -13.19
CA LYS A 31 -9.17 -0.25 -13.13
C LYS A 31 -8.67 0.63 -12.01
N SER A 32 -8.06 0.06 -11.00
CA SER A 32 -7.53 0.81 -9.86
C SER A 32 -6.05 0.60 -9.76
N HIS A 33 -5.33 1.66 -9.39
CA HIS A 33 -3.88 1.62 -9.33
C HIS A 33 -3.41 2.12 -7.99
N PHE A 34 -2.33 1.55 -7.50
CA PHE A 34 -1.86 1.81 -6.14
C PHE A 34 -0.35 1.89 -6.09
N LEU A 35 0.13 2.61 -5.10
CA LEU A 35 1.55 2.64 -4.76
C LEU A 35 1.68 2.29 -3.28
N ALA A 36 2.37 1.21 -2.98
CA ALA A 36 2.63 0.82 -1.60
C ALA A 36 4.04 1.24 -1.24
N VAL A 37 4.18 1.91 -0.10
CA VAL A 37 5.48 2.37 0.38
C VAL A 37 5.81 1.62 1.65
N ALA A 38 6.92 0.88 1.62
CA ALA A 38 7.39 0.11 2.76
C ALA A 38 8.19 1.03 3.67
N ASN A 39 7.66 1.29 4.86
CA ASN A 39 8.32 2.14 5.84
C ASN A 39 9.04 1.25 6.85
N LEU A 40 10.36 1.27 6.81
CA LEU A 40 11.17 0.46 7.69
C LEU A 40 11.15 1.01 9.12
N GLY A 41 11.19 2.30 9.24
CA GLY A 41 11.30 2.94 10.53
C GLY A 41 12.70 3.52 10.73
N ASP A 42 13.06 3.69 11.98
CA ASP A 42 14.33 4.34 12.33
C ASP A 42 15.24 3.31 12.97
N ARG A 43 16.26 2.89 12.23
CA ARG A 43 17.21 1.90 12.72
C ARG A 43 18.03 2.39 13.89
N GLN A 44 18.37 3.66 13.88
CA GLN A 44 19.19 4.21 14.97
C GLN A 44 18.42 4.28 16.26
N ALA A 45 17.13 4.58 16.19
CA ALA A 45 16.29 4.61 17.36
C ALA A 45 15.68 3.26 17.68
N ASN A 46 15.95 2.24 16.88
CA ASN A 46 15.39 0.90 17.05
C ASN A 46 13.87 0.94 17.05
N MET A 47 13.28 1.69 16.13
CA MET A 47 11.84 1.91 16.07
C MET A 47 11.33 1.40 14.73
N TYR A 48 10.80 0.18 14.74
CA TYR A 48 10.39 -0.52 13.52
C TYR A 48 8.89 -0.70 13.40
N ARG A 49 8.14 -0.40 14.46
CA ARG A 49 6.68 -0.47 14.37
C ARG A 49 6.17 0.80 13.72
N ARG A 50 6.22 0.83 12.41
CA ARG A 50 5.79 1.97 11.61
C ARG A 50 4.79 1.48 10.60
N ASP A 51 3.69 2.20 10.47
CA ASP A 51 2.74 1.88 9.44
C ASP A 51 3.36 2.13 8.08
N SER A 52 3.19 1.18 7.20
CA SER A 52 3.43 1.41 5.79
C SER A 52 2.14 1.96 5.19
N VAL A 53 2.24 2.61 4.05
CA VAL A 53 1.08 3.30 3.49
C VAL A 53 0.88 2.87 2.06
N VAL A 54 -0.38 2.59 1.73
CA VAL A 54 -0.78 2.36 0.35
C VAL A 54 -1.50 3.61 -0.12
N TYR A 55 -1.09 4.12 -1.26
CA TYR A 55 -1.70 5.29 -1.88
C TYR A 55 -2.48 4.85 -3.10
N ALA A 56 -3.65 5.44 -3.29
CA ALA A 56 -4.37 5.30 -4.54
C ALA A 56 -3.74 6.24 -5.56
N PHE A 57 -3.50 5.72 -6.76
CA PHE A 57 -2.80 6.45 -7.79
C PHE A 57 -3.75 6.71 -8.95
N ASN A 58 -3.91 7.99 -9.29
CA ASN A 58 -4.75 8.40 -10.42
C ASN A 58 -3.87 9.12 -11.43
N PRO A 59 -3.39 8.41 -12.46
CA PRO A 59 -2.51 9.05 -13.44
C PRO A 59 -3.21 10.09 -14.30
N LEU A 60 -4.53 10.07 -14.31
CA LEU A 60 -5.31 11.00 -15.12
C LEU A 60 -5.93 12.11 -14.28
N ALA A 61 -5.41 12.33 -13.08
CA ALA A 61 -5.95 13.37 -12.22
C ALA A 61 -5.81 14.74 -12.88
N GLU A 62 -6.88 15.52 -12.77
CA GLU A 62 -6.87 16.85 -13.32
C GLU A 62 -6.11 17.79 -12.42
N GLU A 63 -5.74 18.92 -12.97
CA GLU A 63 -5.05 19.95 -12.22
C GLU A 63 -5.86 20.31 -10.98
N GLY A 64 -5.22 20.39 -9.84
CA GLY A 64 -5.88 20.66 -8.59
C GLY A 64 -6.32 19.41 -7.84
N THR A 65 -6.22 18.25 -8.48
CA THR A 65 -6.59 16.98 -7.87
C THR A 65 -5.32 16.18 -7.62
N PRO A 66 -5.13 15.65 -6.41
CA PRO A 66 -3.91 14.88 -6.14
C PRO A 66 -3.83 13.64 -7.01
N MET A 67 -2.63 13.38 -7.52
CA MET A 67 -2.37 12.16 -8.26
C MET A 67 -2.27 10.97 -7.33
N LEU A 68 -1.79 11.18 -6.11
CA LEU A 68 -1.69 10.16 -5.09
C LEU A 68 -2.49 10.61 -3.88
N THR A 69 -3.36 9.74 -3.38
CA THR A 69 -4.11 10.00 -2.15
C THR A 69 -3.94 8.83 -1.22
N PRO A 70 -3.82 9.07 0.10
CA PRO A 70 -3.72 7.96 1.03
C PRO A 70 -4.93 7.06 0.92
N PHE A 71 -4.68 5.76 0.78
CA PHE A 71 -5.74 4.78 0.66
C PHE A 71 -5.89 3.99 1.95
N GLN A 72 -4.78 3.49 2.48
CA GLN A 72 -4.83 2.69 3.69
C GLN A 72 -3.46 2.61 4.32
N LYS A 73 -3.43 2.67 5.65
CA LYS A 73 -2.23 2.37 6.41
C LYS A 73 -2.23 0.90 6.76
N LEU A 74 -1.08 0.28 6.65
CA LEU A 74 -0.92 -1.13 6.98
C LEU A 74 0.07 -1.26 8.13
N PRO A 75 -0.30 -1.98 9.19
CA PRO A 75 0.65 -2.20 10.28
C PRO A 75 1.76 -3.11 9.80
N THR A 76 2.97 -2.60 9.83
CA THR A 76 4.13 -3.39 9.42
C THR A 76 5.21 -3.31 10.50
N LEU A 77 6.16 -4.23 10.41
CA LEU A 77 7.22 -4.36 11.39
C LEU A 77 8.54 -4.33 10.65
N GLY A 78 9.10 -3.12 10.49
CA GLY A 78 10.32 -2.98 9.74
C GLY A 78 10.17 -3.46 8.32
N ALA A 79 9.16 -2.94 7.63
CA ALA A 79 8.89 -3.39 6.27
C ALA A 79 10.04 -3.05 5.35
N THR A 80 10.48 -4.02 4.55
CA THR A 80 11.58 -3.83 3.63
C THR A 80 11.14 -3.89 2.18
N ASP A 81 10.00 -4.50 1.87
CA ASP A 81 9.58 -4.62 0.49
C ASP A 81 8.12 -5.00 0.43
N PHE A 82 7.49 -4.64 -0.67
CA PHE A 82 6.14 -5.08 -1.01
C PHE A 82 6.16 -5.75 -2.38
N LEU A 83 5.24 -6.70 -2.56
CA LEU A 83 5.04 -7.31 -3.86
C LEU A 83 3.54 -7.41 -4.12
N GLY A 84 3.09 -6.78 -5.21
CA GLY A 84 1.70 -6.85 -5.61
C GLY A 84 1.53 -7.82 -6.76
N PHE A 85 0.49 -8.67 -6.68
CA PHE A 85 0.24 -9.63 -7.75
C PHE A 85 -1.24 -10.02 -7.72
N SER A 86 -1.70 -10.62 -8.82
CA SER A 86 -3.09 -11.06 -8.93
C SER A 86 -3.13 -12.49 -9.42
N ILE A 87 -4.01 -13.28 -8.81
CA ILE A 87 -4.23 -14.66 -9.21
C ILE A 87 -5.73 -14.89 -9.14
N GLY A 88 -6.29 -15.41 -10.23
CA GLY A 88 -7.71 -15.78 -10.26
C GLY A 88 -8.65 -14.63 -9.98
N GLY A 89 -8.31 -13.45 -10.44
CA GLY A 89 -9.16 -12.27 -10.25
C GLY A 89 -9.03 -11.62 -8.89
N VAL A 90 -8.12 -12.09 -8.05
CA VAL A 90 -7.91 -11.53 -6.71
C VAL A 90 -6.55 -10.85 -6.68
N THR A 91 -6.51 -9.66 -6.12
CA THR A 91 -5.26 -8.89 -5.98
C THR A 91 -4.71 -9.10 -4.59
N TYR A 92 -3.43 -9.42 -4.53
CA TYR A 92 -2.71 -9.64 -3.28
C TYR A 92 -1.58 -8.65 -3.14
N LEU A 93 -1.28 -8.30 -1.90
CA LEU A 93 -0.14 -7.45 -1.57
C LEU A 93 0.62 -8.12 -0.43
N ALA A 94 1.83 -8.55 -0.71
CA ALA A 94 2.68 -9.21 0.27
C ALA A 94 3.72 -8.23 0.78
N VAL A 95 4.00 -8.28 2.07
CA VAL A 95 5.03 -7.44 2.67
C VAL A 95 6.08 -8.32 3.33
N SER A 96 7.33 -7.91 3.22
CA SER A 96 8.42 -8.52 3.96
C SER A 96 8.69 -7.65 5.17
N ASN A 97 8.48 -8.19 6.36
CA ASN A 97 8.80 -7.53 7.62
C ASN A 97 10.13 -8.05 8.10
N GLU A 98 10.98 -7.14 8.53
CA GLU A 98 12.32 -7.52 8.93
C GLU A 98 12.48 -7.54 10.45
N GLN A 99 11.85 -6.61 11.15
CA GLN A 99 12.22 -6.42 12.54
C GLN A 99 11.10 -5.77 13.34
N ASP A 100 11.04 -6.12 14.61
CA ASP A 100 10.11 -5.54 15.55
C ASP A 100 10.92 -4.83 16.63
N ASP A 101 10.31 -3.84 17.28
CA ASP A 101 10.96 -3.10 18.35
C ASP A 101 11.31 -3.99 19.53
N THR A 102 10.53 -5.05 19.75
CA THR A 102 10.69 -5.88 20.93
C THR A 102 11.20 -7.27 20.61
N ARG A 103 10.96 -7.80 19.41
CA ARG A 103 11.29 -9.18 19.09
C ARG A 103 12.45 -9.32 18.11
N GLY A 104 13.09 -8.21 17.77
CA GLY A 104 14.19 -8.27 16.84
C GLY A 104 13.73 -8.76 15.48
N GLY A 105 14.46 -9.72 14.91
CA GLY A 105 14.16 -10.22 13.58
C GLY A 105 13.18 -11.37 13.53
N ASP A 106 12.58 -11.73 14.66
CA ASP A 106 11.68 -12.88 14.71
C ASP A 106 10.25 -12.41 14.51
N VAL A 107 9.92 -11.98 13.31
CA VAL A 107 8.61 -11.46 12.99
C VAL A 107 8.11 -12.12 11.71
N GLY A 108 6.79 -12.22 11.61
CA GLY A 108 6.17 -12.79 10.42
C GLY A 108 5.94 -11.73 9.37
N SER A 109 5.87 -12.17 8.13
CA SER A 109 5.46 -11.33 7.02
C SER A 109 3.98 -11.56 6.76
N THR A 110 3.36 -10.64 6.05
CA THR A 110 1.91 -10.63 5.90
C THR A 110 1.51 -10.54 4.44
N ILE A 111 0.38 -11.13 4.11
CA ILE A 111 -0.21 -10.99 2.78
C ILE A 111 -1.63 -10.46 2.97
N TRP A 112 -1.93 -9.36 2.29
CA TRP A 112 -3.28 -8.79 2.27
C TRP A 112 -3.93 -9.04 0.93
N THR A 113 -5.26 -9.07 0.92
CA THR A 113 -6.03 -9.10 -0.31
C THR A 113 -6.76 -7.79 -0.47
N LEU A 114 -6.83 -7.32 -1.72
CA LEU A 114 -7.62 -6.15 -2.04
C LEU A 114 -9.03 -6.61 -2.33
N ARG A 115 -9.99 -6.09 -1.59
CA ARG A 115 -11.39 -6.46 -1.75
C ARG A 115 -12.20 -5.22 -2.04
N ASP A 116 -13.20 -5.39 -2.87
CA ASP A 116 -14.17 -4.34 -3.08
C ASP A 116 -15.08 -4.24 -1.87
N THR A 117 -15.37 -3.01 -1.44
CA THR A 117 -16.35 -2.85 -0.40
C THR A 117 -17.73 -3.00 -1.00
N PRO A 118 -18.66 -3.68 -0.32
CA PRO A 118 -20.01 -3.82 -0.84
C PRO A 118 -20.70 -2.47 -0.90
N GLU A 119 -21.52 -2.29 -1.91
CA GLU A 119 -22.35 -1.12 -1.98
C GLU A 119 -23.41 -1.17 -0.92
N LYS A 120 -23.84 0.03 -0.51
CA LYS A 120 -24.78 0.12 0.57
C LYS A 120 -26.03 -0.69 0.35
N GLY A 121 -26.56 -0.68 -0.82
CA GLY A 121 -27.84 -1.30 -1.05
C GLY A 121 -27.80 -2.79 -1.23
N ARG A 122 -26.65 -3.39 -1.32
CA ARG A 122 -26.63 -4.80 -1.63
C ARG A 122 -25.97 -5.67 -0.62
N ARG A 123 -25.51 -5.13 0.47
CA ARG A 123 -24.80 -6.00 1.37
C ARG A 123 -25.73 -6.92 2.13
N SER A 124 -27.00 -6.68 2.06
CA SER A 124 -27.89 -7.43 2.91
C SER A 124 -27.95 -8.90 2.55
N GLU A 125 -27.89 -9.26 1.28
CA GLU A 125 -28.04 -10.65 0.99
C GLU A 125 -26.75 -11.40 1.02
N GLU A 126 -25.65 -10.74 0.88
CA GLU A 126 -24.41 -11.49 0.86
C GLU A 126 -23.44 -11.03 1.88
N GLY A 127 -23.71 -9.95 2.54
CA GLY A 127 -22.77 -9.45 3.50
C GLY A 127 -22.53 -10.39 4.63
N VAL A 128 -23.45 -11.26 4.87
CA VAL A 128 -23.34 -12.18 5.98
C VAL A 128 -22.11 -13.03 5.88
N ARG A 129 -21.77 -13.42 4.69
CA ARG A 129 -20.63 -14.28 4.54
C ARG A 129 -19.37 -13.56 4.21
N ASP A 130 -19.45 -12.30 3.94
CA ASP A 130 -18.30 -11.59 3.42
C ASP A 130 -17.29 -11.30 4.46
N GLU A 131 -17.66 -11.33 5.67
CA GLU A 131 -16.69 -11.02 6.69
C GLU A 131 -15.74 -12.13 6.94
N LEU A 132 -15.84 -13.16 6.26
CA LEU A 132 -14.93 -14.28 6.46
C LEU A 132 -13.55 -14.01 5.93
#